data_3fc677b065632099d3bbe6ee3974a37d
#
_entry.id   3fc677b065632099d3bbe6ee3974a37d
#
_cell.length_a   1.000
_cell.length_b   1.000
_cell.length_c   1.000
_cell.angle_alpha   90.00
_cell.angle_beta   90.00
_cell.angle_gamma   90.00
#
_symmetry.space_group_name_H-M   'P 1'
#
loop_
_entity.id
_entity.type
_entity.pdbx_description
1 polymer ?
#
loop_
_entity_poly.entity_id
_entity_poly.type
_entity_poly.pdbx_seq_one_letter_code
_entity_poly.pdbx_strand_id
1 'polypeptide(L)'
;MDLGLDVTERNGSTVLAVRGEVDVYTAPRLREKLVELVSEGKYNIVVDLEAVDFLDSTGLGVLVGGLKRLRSHDGDLTLVCTQHRILKVFEITGLTKVFAIHDSVDAAVGQ
;
A
#
# COMPACT_ATOMS: atom_id res chain seq x y z
N MET A 1 13.76 -3.05 -14.23
CA MET A 1 12.52 -3.20 -13.47
C MET A 1 12.20 -1.89 -12.80
N ASP A 2 11.07 -1.35 -13.19
CA ASP A 2 10.69 -0.03 -12.72
C ASP A 2 9.59 -0.09 -11.69
N LEU A 3 9.72 0.78 -10.69
CA LEU A 3 8.68 1.00 -9.72
C LEU A 3 8.30 2.47 -9.80
N GLY A 4 7.03 2.75 -10.07
CA GLY A 4 6.52 4.10 -10.07
C GLY A 4 5.76 4.36 -8.78
N LEU A 5 5.98 5.52 -8.17
CA LEU A 5 5.34 5.93 -6.92
C LEU A 5 4.81 7.35 -7.09
N ASP A 6 3.50 7.51 -7.02
CA ASP A 6 2.86 8.82 -7.14
C ASP A 6 2.00 9.10 -5.91
N VAL A 7 2.15 10.27 -5.33
CA VAL A 7 1.44 10.65 -4.11
C VAL A 7 0.40 11.73 -4.42
N THR A 8 -0.84 11.52 -3.97
CA THR A 8 -1.89 12.53 -4.05
C THR A 8 -2.64 12.57 -2.72
N GLU A 9 -3.34 13.68 -2.47
CA GLU A 9 -4.19 13.81 -1.28
C GLU A 9 -5.64 13.79 -1.71
N ARG A 10 -6.44 12.97 -1.03
CA ARG A 10 -7.87 12.85 -1.33
C ARG A 10 -8.66 12.68 -0.04
N ASN A 11 -9.59 13.59 0.18
CA ASN A 11 -10.56 13.47 1.28
C ASN A 11 -9.87 13.25 2.66
N GLY A 12 -8.75 13.93 2.88
CA GLY A 12 -8.00 13.82 4.14
C GLY A 12 -7.07 12.62 4.23
N SER A 13 -7.02 11.79 3.18
CA SER A 13 -6.12 10.64 3.13
C SER A 13 -5.02 10.88 2.10
N THR A 14 -3.88 10.28 2.33
CA THR A 14 -2.76 10.29 1.38
C THR A 14 -2.86 9.04 0.53
N VAL A 15 -2.92 9.20 -0.79
CA VAL A 15 -2.96 8.07 -1.71
C VAL A 15 -1.59 7.89 -2.33
N LEU A 16 -1.02 6.71 -2.13
CA LEU A 16 0.25 6.32 -2.75
C LEU A 16 -0.07 5.31 -3.84
N ALA A 17 -0.01 5.76 -5.09
CA ALA A 17 -0.23 4.88 -6.23
C ALA A 17 1.10 4.22 -6.60
N VAL A 18 1.08 2.90 -6.63
CA VAL A 18 2.26 2.08 -6.94
C VAL A 18 2.03 1.41 -8.29
N ARG A 19 3.04 1.45 -9.17
CA ARG A 19 2.95 0.76 -10.45
C ARG A 19 4.24 0.03 -10.74
N GLY A 20 4.10 -1.10 -11.43
CA GLY A 20 5.22 -1.93 -11.81
C GLY A 20 5.36 -3.15 -10.92
N GLU A 21 6.58 -3.51 -10.62
CA GLU A 21 6.88 -4.73 -9.85
C GLU A 21 7.45 -4.39 -8.49
N VAL A 22 6.91 -5.02 -7.45
CA VAL A 22 7.39 -4.87 -6.09
C VAL A 22 8.09 -6.16 -5.69
N ASP A 23 9.41 -6.13 -5.73
CA ASP A 23 10.27 -7.28 -5.46
C ASP A 23 11.40 -6.89 -4.51
N VAL A 24 12.35 -7.78 -4.32
CA VAL A 24 13.48 -7.56 -3.40
C VAL A 24 14.30 -6.32 -3.80
N TYR A 25 14.32 -5.97 -5.08
CA TYR A 25 15.11 -4.83 -5.56
C TYR A 25 14.37 -3.50 -5.45
N THR A 26 13.06 -3.50 -5.61
CA THR A 26 12.24 -2.29 -5.62
C THR A 26 11.55 -2.01 -4.28
N ALA A 27 11.32 -3.03 -3.47
CA ALA A 27 10.66 -2.88 -2.18
C ALA A 27 11.30 -1.83 -1.27
N PRO A 28 12.63 -1.68 -1.25
CA PRO A 28 13.24 -0.61 -0.45
C PRO A 28 12.76 0.79 -0.82
N ARG A 29 12.46 1.03 -2.10
CA ARG A 29 11.94 2.34 -2.52
C ARG A 29 10.53 2.58 -2.00
N LEU A 30 9.71 1.54 -2.01
CA LEU A 30 8.37 1.63 -1.44
C LEU A 30 8.44 1.90 0.07
N ARG A 31 9.32 1.20 0.76
CA ARG A 31 9.53 1.39 2.18
C ARG A 31 9.97 2.81 2.50
N GLU A 32 10.95 3.32 1.74
CA GLU A 32 11.43 4.70 1.91
C GLU A 32 10.30 5.71 1.76
N LYS A 33 9.45 5.52 0.75
CA LYS A 33 8.34 6.44 0.52
C LYS A 33 7.34 6.41 1.68
N LEU A 34 7.04 5.23 2.20
CA LEU A 34 6.13 5.12 3.33
C LEU A 34 6.73 5.78 4.59
N VAL A 35 8.02 5.56 4.85
CA VAL A 35 8.70 6.19 5.98
C VAL A 35 8.69 7.72 5.83
N GLU A 36 8.96 8.21 4.63
CA GLU A 36 8.93 9.64 4.33
C GLU A 36 7.55 10.25 4.62
N LEU A 37 6.49 9.59 4.14
CA LEU A 37 5.13 10.09 4.35
C LEU A 37 4.78 10.14 5.84
N VAL A 38 5.15 9.11 6.59
CA VAL A 38 4.90 9.09 8.03
C VAL A 38 5.67 10.22 8.72
N SER A 39 6.91 10.48 8.29
CA SER A 39 7.71 11.57 8.87
C SER A 39 7.10 12.94 8.58
N GLU A 40 6.27 13.04 7.55
CA GLU A 40 5.56 14.26 7.21
C GLU A 40 4.20 14.38 7.91
N GLY A 41 3.88 13.43 8.78
CA GLY A 41 2.62 13.43 9.51
C GLY A 41 1.45 12.84 8.74
N LYS A 42 1.72 12.10 7.66
CA LYS A 42 0.68 11.45 6.86
C LYS A 42 0.36 10.11 7.47
N TYR A 43 -0.64 10.06 8.33
CA TYR A 43 -0.94 8.86 9.11
C TYR A 43 -2.10 8.02 8.57
N ASN A 44 -2.80 8.50 7.54
CA ASN A 44 -3.85 7.73 6.87
C ASN A 44 -3.45 7.58 5.41
N ILE A 45 -2.92 6.41 5.07
CA ILE A 45 -2.37 6.14 3.75
C ILE A 45 -3.18 5.05 3.06
N VAL A 46 -3.55 5.34 1.81
CA VAL A 46 -4.17 4.37 0.92
C VAL A 46 -3.10 3.98 -0.10
N VAL A 47 -2.73 2.71 -0.15
CA VAL A 47 -1.79 2.22 -1.14
C VAL A 47 -2.58 1.60 -2.29
N ASP A 48 -2.52 2.25 -3.44
CA ASP A 48 -3.24 1.81 -4.64
C ASP A 48 -2.34 0.86 -5.43
N LEU A 49 -2.74 -0.40 -5.48
CA LEU A 49 -1.98 -1.47 -6.13
C LEU A 49 -2.56 -1.86 -7.50
N GLU A 50 -3.48 -1.06 -8.06
CA GLU A 50 -4.17 -1.42 -9.30
C GLU A 50 -3.23 -1.54 -10.50
N ALA A 51 -2.10 -0.84 -10.46
CA ALA A 51 -1.11 -0.89 -11.54
C ALA A 51 0.11 -1.74 -11.18
N VAL A 52 0.03 -2.55 -10.13
CA VAL A 52 1.11 -3.45 -9.74
C VAL A 52 0.97 -4.76 -10.50
N ASP A 53 2.05 -5.18 -11.15
CA ASP A 53 2.08 -6.40 -11.95
C ASP A 53 2.60 -7.60 -11.17
N PHE A 54 3.38 -7.35 -10.13
CA PHE A 54 4.04 -8.40 -9.35
C PHE A 54 4.27 -7.91 -7.92
N LEU A 55 4.03 -8.80 -6.97
CA LEU A 55 4.24 -8.50 -5.55
C LEU A 55 4.71 -9.77 -4.85
N ASP A 56 5.91 -9.74 -4.28
CA ASP A 56 6.46 -10.89 -3.56
C ASP A 56 6.42 -10.67 -2.04
N SER A 57 7.00 -11.63 -1.30
CA SER A 57 6.99 -11.57 0.16
C SER A 57 7.74 -10.37 0.72
N THR A 58 8.75 -9.86 -0.01
CA THR A 58 9.48 -8.68 0.42
C THR A 58 8.55 -7.46 0.40
N GLY A 59 7.79 -7.31 -0.68
CA GLY A 59 6.80 -6.24 -0.80
C GLY A 59 5.71 -6.34 0.25
N LEU A 60 5.22 -7.56 0.51
CA LEU A 60 4.23 -7.77 1.56
C LEU A 60 4.77 -7.34 2.91
N GLY A 61 6.03 -7.68 3.21
CA GLY A 61 6.67 -7.26 4.45
C GLY A 61 6.75 -5.75 4.62
N VAL A 62 7.01 -5.05 3.52
CA VAL A 62 7.03 -3.59 3.54
C VAL A 62 5.66 -3.02 3.86
N LEU A 63 4.59 -3.58 3.27
CA LEU A 63 3.23 -3.13 3.54
C LEU A 63 2.83 -3.40 5.00
N VAL A 64 3.16 -4.58 5.51
CA VAL A 64 2.87 -4.93 6.91
C VAL A 64 3.64 -3.98 7.86
N GLY A 65 4.91 -3.72 7.56
CA GLY A 65 5.71 -2.78 8.34
C GLY A 65 5.12 -1.37 8.33
N GLY A 66 4.64 -0.94 7.16
CA GLY A 66 3.99 0.36 7.03
C GLY A 66 2.72 0.46 7.86
N LEU A 67 1.90 -0.60 7.84
CA LEU A 67 0.67 -0.65 8.63
C LEU A 67 0.98 -0.53 10.13
N LYS A 68 1.96 -1.29 10.60
CA LYS A 68 2.35 -1.26 12.01
C LYS A 68 2.85 0.13 12.42
N ARG A 69 3.65 0.74 11.56
CA ARG A 69 4.17 2.10 11.81
C ARG A 69 3.04 3.11 11.90
N LEU A 70 2.07 3.04 10.99
CA LEU A 70 0.94 3.96 11.00
C LEU A 70 0.05 3.75 12.22
N ARG A 71 -0.18 2.49 12.59
CA ARG A 71 -0.99 2.20 13.78
C ARG A 71 -0.36 2.72 15.07
N SER A 72 0.95 2.81 15.11
CA SER A 72 1.63 3.39 16.27
C SER A 72 1.38 4.90 16.39
N HIS A 73 0.87 5.52 15.33
CA HIS A 73 0.47 6.94 15.31
C HIS A 73 -1.06 7.09 15.26
N ASP A 74 -1.80 6.05 15.64
CA ASP A 74 -3.26 6.01 15.56
C ASP A 74 -3.80 6.19 14.13
N GLY A 75 -2.97 5.86 13.14
CA GLY A 75 -3.34 5.92 11.74
C GLY A 75 -3.63 4.55 11.18
N ASP A 76 -3.75 4.48 9.87
CA ASP A 76 -4.03 3.20 9.21
C ASP A 76 -3.47 3.19 7.80
N LEU A 77 -3.28 1.98 7.27
CA LEU A 77 -2.89 1.75 5.88
C LEU A 77 -3.92 0.82 5.27
N THR A 78 -4.59 1.29 4.22
CA THR A 78 -5.56 0.49 3.48
C THR A 78 -5.06 0.29 2.07
N LEU A 79 -5.62 -0.70 1.39
CA LEU A 79 -5.18 -1.07 0.06
C LEU A 79 -6.30 -0.95 -0.94
N VAL A 80 -5.95 -0.69 -2.19
CA VAL A 80 -6.87 -0.74 -3.32
C VAL A 80 -6.34 -1.78 -4.29
N CYS A 81 -7.10 -2.80 -4.56
CA CYS A 81 -6.69 -3.86 -5.46
C CYS A 81 -7.89 -4.64 -5.97
N THR A 82 -8.01 -4.77 -7.30
CA THR A 82 -9.02 -5.61 -7.92
C THR A 82 -8.39 -6.70 -8.77
N GLN A 83 -7.08 -6.65 -8.97
CA GLN A 83 -6.38 -7.66 -9.76
C GLN A 83 -6.37 -8.99 -9.02
N HIS A 84 -6.98 -9.98 -9.63
CA HIS A 84 -7.15 -11.29 -9.01
C HIS A 84 -5.81 -11.91 -8.60
N ARG A 85 -4.80 -11.77 -9.43
CA ARG A 85 -3.49 -12.34 -9.18
C ARG A 85 -2.83 -11.74 -7.93
N ILE A 86 -2.97 -10.44 -7.74
CA ILE A 86 -2.41 -9.77 -6.57
C ILE A 86 -3.25 -10.05 -5.32
N LEU A 87 -4.59 -10.02 -5.45
CA LEU A 87 -5.48 -10.37 -4.34
C LEU A 87 -5.18 -11.76 -3.81
N LYS A 88 -4.87 -12.69 -4.71
CA LYS A 88 -4.59 -14.06 -4.32
C LYS A 88 -3.37 -14.16 -3.39
N VAL A 89 -2.37 -13.30 -3.59
CA VAL A 89 -1.19 -13.27 -2.73
C VAL A 89 -1.60 -12.91 -1.30
N PHE A 90 -2.51 -11.94 -1.14
CA PHE A 90 -3.03 -11.58 0.19
C PHE A 90 -3.89 -12.69 0.79
N GLU A 91 -4.69 -13.37 -0.03
CA GLU A 91 -5.52 -14.49 0.43
C GLU A 91 -4.67 -15.63 0.94
N ILE A 92 -3.69 -16.06 0.15
CA ILE A 92 -2.83 -17.20 0.48
C ILE A 92 -2.04 -16.95 1.76
N THR A 93 -1.61 -15.71 1.98
CA THR A 93 -0.82 -15.35 3.16
C THR A 93 -1.69 -15.00 4.37
N GLY A 94 -3.00 -14.98 4.22
CA GLY A 94 -3.93 -14.62 5.29
C GLY A 94 -3.98 -13.12 5.56
N LEU A 95 -3.35 -12.32 4.72
CA LEU A 95 -3.27 -10.86 4.94
C LEU A 95 -4.55 -10.12 4.62
N THR A 96 -5.54 -10.79 4.00
CA THR A 96 -6.88 -10.20 3.83
C THR A 96 -7.56 -9.94 5.16
N LYS A 97 -7.09 -10.60 6.22
CA LYS A 97 -7.61 -10.38 7.58
C LYS A 97 -6.89 -9.24 8.30
N VAL A 98 -5.77 -8.81 7.74
CA VAL A 98 -4.91 -7.77 8.34
C VAL A 98 -5.17 -6.42 7.69
N PHE A 99 -5.34 -6.41 6.35
CA PHE A 99 -5.56 -5.17 5.60
C PHE A 99 -7.01 -5.05 5.17
N ALA A 100 -7.55 -3.83 5.25
CA ALA A 100 -8.78 -3.49 4.55
C ALA A 100 -8.41 -3.28 3.08
N ILE A 101 -9.04 -4.03 2.19
CA ILE A 101 -8.79 -3.95 0.75
C ILE A 101 -10.06 -3.47 0.06
N HIS A 102 -9.95 -2.37 -0.65
CA HIS A 102 -11.08 -1.75 -1.36
C HIS A 102 -10.92 -1.95 -2.87
N ASP A 103 -12.02 -1.83 -3.59
CA ASP A 103 -12.00 -2.00 -5.05
C ASP A 103 -11.77 -0.69 -5.80
N SER A 104 -11.69 0.43 -5.10
CA SER A 104 -11.40 1.73 -5.72
C SER A 104 -10.81 2.67 -4.69
N VAL A 105 -10.10 3.69 -5.19
CA VAL A 105 -9.59 4.75 -4.31
C VAL A 105 -10.75 5.49 -3.67
N ASP A 106 -11.82 5.75 -4.42
CA ASP A 106 -13.00 6.44 -3.88
C ASP A 106 -13.58 5.69 -2.67
N ALA A 107 -13.70 4.38 -2.78
CA ALA A 107 -14.19 3.56 -1.67
C ALA A 107 -13.24 3.63 -0.47
N ALA A 108 -11.94 3.62 -0.73
CA ALA A 108 -10.93 3.63 0.33
C ALA A 108 -10.91 4.95 1.10
N VAL A 109 -11.17 6.07 0.43
CA VAL A 109 -11.15 7.40 1.07
C VAL A 109 -12.53 7.86 1.54
N GLY A 110 -13.53 7.01 1.43
CA GLY A 110 -14.88 7.29 1.95
C GLY A 110 -15.75 8.13 1.04
N GLN A 111 -15.53 8.01 -0.25
CA GLN A 111 -16.31 8.76 -1.25
C GLN A 111 -17.37 7.90 -1.92
#